data_6a990cfd2735cba139564f43bf93225f
#
_entry.id   6a990cfd2735cba139564f43bf93225f
#
_cell.length_a   1.000
_cell.length_b   1.000
_cell.length_c   1.000
_cell.angle_alpha   90.00
_cell.angle_beta   90.00
_cell.angle_gamma   90.00
#
_symmetry.space_group_name_H-M   'P 1'
#
loop_
_entity.id
_entity.type
_entity.pdbx_description
1 polymer ?
#
loop_
_entity_poly.entity_id
_entity_poly.type
_entity_poly.pdbx_seq_one_letter_code
_entity_poly.pdbx_strand_id
1 'polypeptide(L)'
;MKRNLVIDDDIVENKTLYKKVNDIKKERENEKEKDLINKRKNNIISFFMILIIIGGINFFSSISRFDNAKMLDKGVKQVAILIVSFVVFGMSIKAGNIIYKIVSKPVFRLFILIISLSVFLAIAYIPSESLFPTINGGKGWVHIGPLSIQVPEIFKVPFIMVLASIFARGKDDKKEFPYIKNFFSVFFYTLIFFIIITFCLKDMGTAIHYIMIACF
;
A
#
# COMPACT_ATOMS: atom_id res chain seq x y z
N MET A 1 -65.25 -16.51 18.91
CA MET A 1 -64.23 -17.04 17.98
C MET A 1 -63.65 -16.06 16.94
N LYS A 2 -64.13 -14.79 16.83
CA LYS A 2 -63.61 -13.78 15.87
C LYS A 2 -62.56 -12.81 16.43
N ARG A 3 -62.31 -12.73 17.75
CA ARG A 3 -61.34 -11.80 18.35
C ARG A 3 -59.88 -12.24 18.24
N ASN A 4 -59.59 -13.54 18.19
CA ASN A 4 -58.22 -14.03 18.15
C ASN A 4 -57.60 -13.92 16.73
N LEU A 5 -58.42 -13.90 15.67
CA LEU A 5 -57.95 -13.75 14.28
C LEU A 5 -57.44 -12.33 13.96
N VAL A 6 -58.04 -11.30 14.55
CA VAL A 6 -57.66 -9.88 14.30
C VAL A 6 -56.34 -9.55 15.00
N ILE A 7 -56.04 -10.15 16.16
CA ILE A 7 -54.81 -9.91 16.90
C ILE A 7 -53.59 -10.57 16.18
N ASP A 8 -53.77 -11.69 15.52
CA ASP A 8 -52.71 -12.37 14.79
C ASP A 8 -52.31 -11.63 13.51
N ASP A 9 -53.27 -11.03 12.79
CA ASP A 9 -53.02 -10.23 11.58
C ASP A 9 -52.25 -8.95 11.89
N ASP A 10 -52.57 -8.24 12.97
CA ASP A 10 -51.86 -7.04 13.44
C ASP A 10 -50.39 -7.35 13.85
N ILE A 11 -50.13 -8.52 14.44
CA ILE A 11 -48.80 -8.96 14.84
C ILE A 11 -47.96 -9.30 13.58
N VAL A 12 -48.55 -9.94 12.59
CA VAL A 12 -47.89 -10.29 11.34
C VAL A 12 -47.56 -9.03 10.52
N GLU A 13 -48.49 -8.07 10.45
CA GLU A 13 -48.29 -6.79 9.76
C GLU A 13 -47.15 -5.98 10.42
N ASN A 14 -47.13 -5.89 11.74
CA ASN A 14 -46.08 -5.22 12.48
C ASN A 14 -44.71 -5.87 12.23
N LYS A 15 -44.57 -7.21 12.21
CA LYS A 15 -43.33 -7.91 11.91
C LYS A 15 -42.83 -7.61 10.48
N THR A 16 -43.73 -7.55 9.51
CA THR A 16 -43.36 -7.23 8.12
C THR A 16 -42.94 -5.78 7.96
N LEU A 17 -43.56 -4.84 8.68
CA LEU A 17 -43.17 -3.44 8.74
C LEU A 17 -41.78 -3.26 9.38
N TYR A 18 -41.50 -3.91 10.52
CA TYR A 18 -40.19 -3.88 11.15
C TYR A 18 -39.08 -4.43 10.24
N LYS A 19 -39.37 -5.52 9.51
CA LYS A 19 -38.43 -6.07 8.53
C LYS A 19 -38.14 -5.09 7.42
N LYS A 20 -39.16 -4.49 6.81
CA LYS A 20 -39.01 -3.45 5.76
C LYS A 20 -38.20 -2.26 6.24
N VAL A 21 -38.48 -1.75 7.45
CA VAL A 21 -37.73 -0.62 8.04
C VAL A 21 -36.24 -0.95 8.23
N ASN A 22 -35.95 -2.16 8.69
CA ASN A 22 -34.56 -2.62 8.87
C ASN A 22 -33.85 -2.80 7.53
N ASP A 23 -34.53 -3.31 6.53
CA ASP A 23 -33.95 -3.48 5.18
C ASP A 23 -33.64 -2.09 4.55
N ILE A 24 -34.56 -1.11 4.66
CA ILE A 24 -34.34 0.26 4.21
C ILE A 24 -33.17 0.94 4.97
N LYS A 25 -33.07 0.73 6.29
CA LYS A 25 -31.93 1.25 7.06
C LYS A 25 -30.61 0.68 6.57
N LYS A 26 -30.57 -0.64 6.35
CA LYS A 26 -29.37 -1.34 5.85
C LYS A 26 -28.97 -0.88 4.45
N GLU A 27 -29.95 -0.66 3.57
CA GLU A 27 -29.69 -0.09 2.24
C GLU A 27 -29.08 1.32 2.32
N ARG A 28 -29.65 2.20 3.14
CA ARG A 28 -29.10 3.56 3.35
C ARG A 28 -27.71 3.58 3.95
N GLU A 29 -27.42 2.66 4.87
CA GLU A 29 -26.08 2.51 5.43
C GLU A 29 -25.09 2.05 4.37
N ASN A 30 -25.46 1.08 3.55
CA ASN A 30 -24.65 0.59 2.42
C ASN A 30 -24.40 1.67 1.35
N GLU A 31 -25.40 2.51 1.05
CA GLU A 31 -25.25 3.65 0.14
C GLU A 31 -24.27 4.68 0.70
N LYS A 32 -24.42 5.06 1.97
CA LYS A 32 -23.51 6.00 2.63
C LYS A 32 -22.06 5.47 2.67
N GLU A 33 -21.90 4.18 2.90
CA GLU A 33 -20.57 3.54 2.89
C GLU A 33 -19.96 3.59 1.48
N LYS A 34 -20.73 3.28 0.44
CA LYS A 34 -20.28 3.39 -0.97
C LYS A 34 -19.90 4.81 -1.33
N ASP A 35 -20.69 5.81 -0.95
CA ASP A 35 -20.40 7.22 -1.21
C ASP A 35 -19.12 7.68 -0.49
N LEU A 36 -18.92 7.23 0.75
CA LEU A 36 -17.71 7.52 1.50
C LEU A 36 -16.46 6.90 0.84
N ILE A 37 -16.57 5.66 0.38
CA ILE A 37 -15.50 4.95 -0.33
C ILE A 37 -15.18 5.69 -1.64
N ASN A 38 -16.20 6.08 -2.42
CA ASN A 38 -16.01 6.81 -3.67
C ASN A 38 -15.36 8.18 -3.43
N LYS A 39 -15.79 8.92 -2.41
CA LYS A 39 -15.19 10.20 -2.03
C LYS A 39 -13.72 10.05 -1.66
N ARG A 40 -13.38 9.04 -0.84
CA ARG A 40 -11.97 8.74 -0.49
C ARG A 40 -11.15 8.38 -1.72
N LYS A 41 -11.69 7.55 -2.61
CA LYS A 41 -11.03 7.18 -3.88
C LYS A 41 -10.75 8.41 -4.74
N ASN A 42 -11.73 9.30 -4.90
CA ASN A 42 -11.57 10.52 -5.69
C ASN A 42 -10.53 11.47 -5.08
N ASN A 43 -10.51 11.61 -3.75
CA ASN A 43 -9.51 12.42 -3.07
C ASN A 43 -8.09 11.87 -3.28
N ILE A 44 -7.90 10.55 -3.22
CA ILE A 44 -6.59 9.90 -3.48
C ILE A 44 -6.16 10.15 -4.92
N ILE A 45 -7.06 9.99 -5.89
CA ILE A 45 -6.77 10.24 -7.31
C ILE A 45 -6.40 11.71 -7.53
N SER A 46 -7.16 12.65 -6.95
CA SER A 46 -6.87 14.09 -7.08
C SER A 46 -5.51 14.46 -6.48
N PHE A 47 -5.20 13.93 -5.30
CA PHE A 47 -3.88 14.13 -4.66
C PHE A 47 -2.74 13.57 -5.51
N PHE A 48 -2.94 12.38 -6.08
CA PHE A 48 -1.96 11.75 -6.97
C PHE A 48 -1.73 12.59 -8.23
N MET A 49 -2.78 13.15 -8.84
CA MET A 49 -2.67 14.03 -10.00
C MET A 49 -1.88 15.31 -9.67
N ILE A 50 -2.12 15.91 -8.51
CA ILE A 50 -1.35 17.08 -8.04
C ILE A 50 0.14 16.73 -7.91
N LEU A 51 0.48 15.58 -7.31
CA LEU A 51 1.86 15.13 -7.18
C LEU A 51 2.54 14.91 -8.54
N ILE A 52 1.82 14.37 -9.53
CA ILE A 52 2.35 14.21 -10.90
C ILE A 52 2.66 15.56 -11.52
N ILE A 53 1.77 16.55 -11.37
CA ILE A 53 1.98 17.90 -11.92
C ILE A 53 3.21 18.55 -11.28
N ILE A 54 3.30 18.52 -9.93
CA ILE A 54 4.46 19.08 -9.20
C ILE A 54 5.74 18.35 -9.59
N GLY A 55 5.70 17.02 -9.65
CA GLY A 55 6.84 16.20 -10.08
C GLY A 55 7.28 16.51 -11.50
N GLY A 56 6.33 16.70 -12.42
CA GLY A 56 6.59 17.09 -13.81
C GLY A 56 7.27 18.46 -13.94
N ILE A 57 6.79 19.45 -13.18
CA ILE A 57 7.38 20.80 -13.15
C ILE A 57 8.83 20.74 -12.63
N ASN A 58 9.05 20.04 -11.50
CA ASN A 58 10.38 19.88 -10.92
C ASN A 58 11.34 19.14 -11.86
N PHE A 59 10.85 18.08 -12.52
CA PHE A 59 11.62 17.33 -13.50
C PHE A 59 12.02 18.22 -14.67
N PHE A 60 11.06 18.93 -15.29
CA PHE A 60 11.33 19.82 -16.41
C PHE A 60 12.35 20.92 -16.04
N SER A 61 12.19 21.55 -14.87
CA SER A 61 13.15 22.53 -14.36
C SER A 61 14.54 21.93 -14.15
N SER A 62 14.63 20.68 -13.72
CA SER A 62 15.91 20.00 -13.51
C SER A 62 16.63 19.67 -14.82
N ILE A 63 15.91 19.16 -15.82
CA ILE A 63 16.52 18.77 -17.11
C ILE A 63 16.82 19.96 -18.02
N SER A 64 16.17 21.10 -17.85
CA SER A 64 16.41 22.32 -18.65
C SER A 64 17.84 22.88 -18.50
N ARG A 65 18.60 22.40 -17.52
CA ARG A 65 20.01 22.78 -17.28
C ARG A 65 21.01 21.94 -18.10
N PHE A 66 20.55 20.91 -18.82
CA PHE A 66 21.39 20.04 -19.61
C PHE A 66 21.37 20.49 -21.09
N ASP A 67 22.42 20.09 -21.83
CA ASP A 67 22.45 20.24 -23.29
C ASP A 67 21.27 19.52 -23.95
N ASN A 68 20.80 20.01 -25.08
CA ASN A 68 19.61 19.49 -25.78
C ASN A 68 19.60 17.97 -25.98
N ALA A 69 20.74 17.38 -26.33
CA ALA A 69 20.83 15.93 -26.54
C ALA A 69 20.62 15.13 -25.23
N LYS A 70 21.23 15.57 -24.12
CA LYS A 70 21.06 14.93 -22.79
C LYS A 70 19.68 15.20 -22.22
N MET A 71 19.10 16.37 -22.49
CA MET A 71 17.74 16.73 -22.12
C MET A 71 16.74 15.78 -22.78
N LEU A 72 16.88 15.53 -24.09
CA LEU A 72 15.99 14.65 -24.84
C LEU A 72 16.07 13.20 -24.32
N ASP A 73 17.28 12.65 -24.13
CA ASP A 73 17.48 11.28 -23.61
C ASP A 73 16.85 11.09 -22.23
N LYS A 74 17.09 12.02 -21.29
CA LYS A 74 16.50 11.97 -19.96
C LYS A 74 14.98 12.16 -19.99
N GLY A 75 14.49 13.03 -20.86
CA GLY A 75 13.06 13.28 -21.03
C GLY A 75 12.32 12.03 -21.53
N VAL A 76 12.84 11.38 -22.57
CA VAL A 76 12.25 10.15 -23.12
C VAL A 76 12.22 9.03 -22.08
N LYS A 77 13.33 8.83 -21.35
CA LYS A 77 13.37 7.82 -20.26
C LYS A 77 12.33 8.08 -19.18
N GLN A 78 12.15 9.34 -18.78
CA GLN A 78 11.18 9.71 -17.76
C GLN A 78 9.73 9.50 -18.22
N VAL A 79 9.42 9.87 -19.47
CA VAL A 79 8.10 9.63 -20.05
C VAL A 79 7.81 8.13 -20.14
N ALA A 80 8.78 7.32 -20.55
CA ALA A 80 8.64 5.87 -20.60
C ALA A 80 8.35 5.28 -19.21
N ILE A 81 9.09 5.71 -18.17
CA ILE A 81 8.87 5.28 -16.78
C ILE A 81 7.47 5.72 -16.31
N LEU A 82 7.04 6.92 -16.65
CA LEU A 82 5.71 7.42 -16.29
C LEU A 82 4.59 6.57 -16.90
N ILE A 83 4.71 6.22 -18.19
CA ILE A 83 3.73 5.35 -18.87
C ILE A 83 3.67 3.98 -18.20
N VAL A 84 4.82 3.35 -17.92
CA VAL A 84 4.88 2.07 -17.21
C VAL A 84 4.24 2.17 -15.85
N SER A 85 4.50 3.26 -15.11
CA SER A 85 3.91 3.50 -13.78
C SER A 85 2.38 3.60 -13.84
N PHE A 86 1.82 4.26 -14.85
CA PHE A 86 0.37 4.32 -15.05
C PHE A 86 -0.25 2.94 -15.37
N VAL A 87 0.42 2.15 -16.19
CA VAL A 87 -0.03 0.77 -16.49
C VAL A 87 -0.03 -0.08 -15.21
N VAL A 88 1.05 -0.06 -14.45
CA VAL A 88 1.17 -0.80 -13.18
C VAL A 88 0.13 -0.32 -12.17
N PHE A 89 -0.10 0.99 -12.07
CA PHE A 89 -1.14 1.56 -11.21
C PHE A 89 -2.54 1.06 -11.58
N GLY A 90 -2.88 1.09 -12.88
CA GLY A 90 -4.16 0.58 -13.37
C GLY A 90 -4.36 -0.92 -13.12
N MET A 91 -3.31 -1.73 -13.29
CA MET A 91 -3.32 -3.15 -12.97
C MET A 91 -3.50 -3.37 -11.46
N SER A 92 -2.84 -2.57 -10.61
CA SER A 92 -2.92 -2.67 -9.15
C SER A 92 -4.33 -2.40 -8.64
N ILE A 93 -5.07 -1.46 -9.23
CA ILE A 93 -6.46 -1.19 -8.88
C ILE A 93 -7.35 -2.42 -9.14
N LYS A 94 -7.17 -3.09 -10.28
CA LYS A 94 -7.93 -4.30 -10.64
C LYS A 94 -7.54 -5.50 -9.79
N ALA A 95 -6.25 -5.66 -9.50
CA ALA A 95 -5.72 -6.78 -8.72
C ALA A 95 -5.88 -6.61 -7.20
N GLY A 96 -6.27 -5.44 -6.71
CA GLY A 96 -6.27 -5.09 -5.28
C GLY A 96 -6.96 -6.09 -4.38
N ASN A 97 -8.14 -6.58 -4.76
CA ASN A 97 -8.89 -7.57 -3.99
C ASN A 97 -8.19 -8.95 -3.92
N ILE A 98 -7.54 -9.36 -5.01
CA ILE A 98 -6.79 -10.63 -5.08
C ILE A 98 -5.54 -10.51 -4.21
N ILE A 99 -4.80 -9.42 -4.37
CA ILE A 99 -3.59 -9.14 -3.61
C ILE A 99 -3.90 -9.08 -2.11
N TYR A 100 -4.98 -8.37 -1.72
CA TYR A 100 -5.41 -8.31 -0.32
C TYR A 100 -5.70 -9.69 0.27
N LYS A 101 -6.44 -10.56 -0.43
CA LYS A 101 -6.74 -11.93 0.02
C LYS A 101 -5.46 -12.76 0.25
N ILE A 102 -4.44 -12.57 -0.61
CA ILE A 102 -3.17 -13.28 -0.51
C ILE A 102 -2.35 -12.75 0.68
N VAL A 103 -2.17 -11.43 0.76
CA VAL A 103 -1.33 -10.78 1.79
C VAL A 103 -1.95 -10.90 3.18
N SER A 104 -3.27 -11.05 3.29
CA SER A 104 -3.96 -11.28 4.56
C SER A 104 -3.57 -12.59 5.24
N LYS A 105 -3.04 -13.58 4.51
CA LYS A 105 -2.60 -14.86 5.11
C LYS A 105 -1.28 -14.65 5.88
N PRO A 106 -1.17 -15.17 7.14
CA PRO A 106 0.05 -14.98 7.94
C PRO A 106 1.29 -15.61 7.30
N VAL A 107 1.11 -16.74 6.62
CA VAL A 107 2.19 -17.43 5.89
C VAL A 107 2.77 -16.55 4.78
N PHE A 108 1.92 -15.84 4.06
CA PHE A 108 2.37 -14.96 2.98
C PHE A 108 3.10 -13.71 3.50
N ARG A 109 2.71 -13.18 4.65
CA ARG A 109 3.42 -12.09 5.32
C ARG A 109 4.84 -12.51 5.74
N LEU A 110 4.96 -13.72 6.30
CA LEU A 110 6.26 -14.29 6.62
C LEU A 110 7.12 -14.52 5.37
N PHE A 111 6.50 -14.98 4.29
CA PHE A 111 7.18 -15.17 2.99
C PHE A 111 7.72 -13.85 2.42
N ILE A 112 6.91 -12.77 2.44
CA ILE A 112 7.36 -11.43 2.04
C ILE A 112 8.54 -10.98 2.91
N LEU A 113 8.47 -11.18 4.22
CA LEU A 113 9.55 -10.82 5.14
C LEU A 113 10.83 -11.56 4.76
N ILE A 114 10.78 -12.89 4.65
CA ILE A 114 11.96 -13.72 4.33
C ILE A 114 12.57 -13.33 2.99
N ILE A 115 11.75 -13.14 1.94
CA ILE A 115 12.27 -12.71 0.63
C ILE A 115 12.91 -11.33 0.73
N SER A 116 12.27 -10.36 1.38
CA SER A 116 12.83 -9.02 1.53
C SER A 116 14.18 -9.05 2.23
N LEU A 117 14.26 -9.80 3.34
CA LEU A 117 15.51 -9.94 4.09
C LEU A 117 16.59 -10.65 3.28
N SER A 118 16.26 -11.73 2.58
CA SER A 118 17.20 -12.46 1.74
C SER A 118 17.76 -11.58 0.63
N VAL A 119 16.92 -10.78 -0.03
CA VAL A 119 17.36 -9.87 -1.09
C VAL A 119 18.23 -8.75 -0.52
N PHE A 120 17.86 -8.16 0.62
CA PHE A 120 18.67 -7.10 1.25
C PHE A 120 20.03 -7.62 1.71
N LEU A 121 20.08 -8.81 2.30
CA LEU A 121 21.34 -9.44 2.69
C LEU A 121 22.18 -9.80 1.46
N ALA A 122 21.58 -10.32 0.39
CA ALA A 122 22.29 -10.59 -0.86
C ALA A 122 22.97 -9.33 -1.42
N ILE A 123 22.24 -8.21 -1.49
CA ILE A 123 22.78 -6.92 -1.97
C ILE A 123 23.88 -6.42 -1.05
N ALA A 124 23.72 -6.56 0.27
CA ALA A 124 24.71 -6.09 1.25
C ALA A 124 26.04 -6.84 1.18
N TYR A 125 25.99 -8.16 1.00
CA TYR A 125 27.15 -9.04 1.18
C TYR A 125 27.73 -9.61 -0.11
N ILE A 126 27.02 -9.60 -1.25
CA ILE A 126 27.60 -10.02 -2.53
C ILE A 126 28.59 -8.95 -3.01
N PRO A 127 29.89 -9.30 -3.19
CA PRO A 127 30.94 -8.36 -3.58
C PRO A 127 30.94 -8.12 -5.09
N SER A 128 29.91 -7.45 -5.61
CA SER A 128 29.80 -7.11 -7.04
C SER A 128 29.44 -5.63 -7.18
N GLU A 129 30.46 -4.78 -7.33
CA GLU A 129 30.26 -3.34 -7.52
C GLU A 129 29.57 -3.00 -8.86
N SER A 130 29.66 -3.86 -9.86
CA SER A 130 28.99 -3.67 -11.15
C SER A 130 27.47 -3.88 -11.05
N LEU A 131 27.03 -4.86 -10.25
CA LEU A 131 25.61 -5.16 -10.06
C LEU A 131 25.03 -4.42 -8.84
N PHE A 132 25.80 -4.31 -7.77
CA PHE A 132 25.41 -3.71 -6.48
C PHE A 132 26.33 -2.56 -6.10
N PRO A 133 26.24 -1.42 -6.79
CA PRO A 133 27.13 -0.29 -6.53
C PRO A 133 26.85 0.34 -5.18
N THR A 134 27.90 0.81 -4.55
CA THR A 134 27.81 1.64 -3.36
C THR A 134 27.61 3.09 -3.78
N ILE A 135 26.43 3.64 -3.54
CA ILE A 135 26.07 5.04 -3.89
C ILE A 135 25.90 5.82 -2.60
N ASN A 136 26.65 6.92 -2.43
CA ASN A 136 26.64 7.75 -1.23
C ASN A 136 26.84 6.97 0.09
N GLY A 137 27.64 5.90 0.04
CA GLY A 137 27.90 5.04 1.19
C GLY A 137 26.85 3.95 1.45
N GLY A 138 25.73 3.95 0.73
CA GLY A 138 24.66 2.96 0.85
C GLY A 138 24.69 1.90 -0.25
N LYS A 139 24.38 0.65 0.11
CA LYS A 139 24.29 -0.51 -0.79
C LYS A 139 22.84 -0.92 -1.06
N GLY A 140 21.98 -0.03 -1.46
CA GLY A 140 20.58 -0.35 -1.75
C GLY A 140 20.24 -0.43 -3.25
N TRP A 141 21.23 -0.33 -4.12
CA TRP A 141 21.04 -0.19 -5.56
C TRP A 141 21.39 -1.45 -6.33
N VAL A 142 20.63 -1.70 -7.40
CA VAL A 142 20.93 -2.75 -8.38
C VAL A 142 21.01 -2.10 -9.76
N HIS A 143 22.11 -2.34 -10.46
CA HIS A 143 22.30 -1.92 -11.85
C HIS A 143 22.00 -3.09 -12.78
N ILE A 144 21.02 -2.89 -13.67
CA ILE A 144 20.64 -3.83 -14.72
C ILE A 144 20.79 -3.12 -16.06
N GLY A 145 21.98 -3.22 -16.68
CA GLY A 145 22.30 -2.46 -17.87
C GLY A 145 22.23 -0.95 -17.64
N PRO A 146 21.41 -0.20 -18.39
CA PRO A 146 21.29 1.25 -18.23
C PRO A 146 20.37 1.68 -17.08
N LEU A 147 19.73 0.72 -16.39
CA LEU A 147 18.76 0.99 -15.33
C LEU A 147 19.41 0.82 -13.95
N SER A 148 19.18 1.81 -13.09
CA SER A 148 19.54 1.77 -11.66
C SER A 148 18.26 1.73 -10.86
N ILE A 149 18.10 0.70 -10.05
CA ILE A 149 16.89 0.48 -9.24
C ILE A 149 17.29 0.42 -7.78
N GLN A 150 16.65 1.23 -6.95
CA GLN A 150 16.80 1.13 -5.51
C GLN A 150 15.85 0.07 -4.96
N VAL A 151 16.40 -1.06 -4.56
CA VAL A 151 15.60 -2.24 -4.18
C VAL A 151 14.71 -1.99 -2.96
N PRO A 152 15.15 -1.32 -1.88
CA PRO A 152 14.28 -1.01 -0.77
C PRO A 152 13.05 -0.16 -1.15
N GLU A 153 13.12 0.67 -2.22
CA GLU A 153 11.94 1.41 -2.70
C GLU A 153 10.86 0.46 -3.24
N ILE A 154 11.24 -0.59 -3.97
CA ILE A 154 10.30 -1.60 -4.47
C ILE A 154 9.63 -2.35 -3.32
N PHE A 155 10.40 -2.69 -2.28
CA PHE A 155 9.90 -3.44 -1.13
C PHE A 155 8.99 -2.62 -0.20
N LYS A 156 8.92 -1.29 -0.35
CA LYS A 156 7.92 -0.46 0.36
C LYS A 156 6.49 -0.87 0.01
N VAL A 157 6.22 -1.26 -1.25
CA VAL A 157 4.88 -1.66 -1.69
C VAL A 157 4.38 -2.90 -0.93
N PRO A 158 5.06 -4.06 -0.96
CA PRO A 158 4.63 -5.21 -0.17
C PRO A 158 4.67 -4.95 1.34
N PHE A 159 5.57 -4.10 1.84
CA PHE A 159 5.60 -3.68 3.24
C PHE A 159 4.31 -2.96 3.64
N ILE A 160 3.87 -1.94 2.89
CA ILE A 160 2.60 -1.23 3.13
C ILE A 160 1.41 -2.20 3.11
N MET A 161 1.39 -3.12 2.15
CA MET A 161 0.33 -4.12 2.04
C MET A 161 0.25 -5.03 3.28
N VAL A 162 1.41 -5.45 3.79
CA VAL A 162 1.47 -6.25 5.03
C VAL A 162 0.94 -5.44 6.21
N LEU A 163 1.37 -4.19 6.39
CA LEU A 163 0.87 -3.32 7.47
C LEU A 163 -0.65 -3.15 7.37
N ALA A 164 -1.16 -2.81 6.19
CA ALA A 164 -2.60 -2.67 5.96
C ALA A 164 -3.38 -3.95 6.31
N SER A 165 -2.82 -5.13 5.99
CA SER A 165 -3.44 -6.42 6.32
C SER A 165 -3.46 -6.73 7.82
N ILE A 166 -2.46 -6.26 8.57
CA ILE A 166 -2.41 -6.41 10.04
C ILE A 166 -3.51 -5.55 10.69
N PHE A 167 -3.66 -4.30 10.23
CA PHE A 167 -4.69 -3.40 10.77
C PHE A 167 -6.11 -3.83 10.40
N ALA A 168 -6.32 -4.32 9.17
CA ALA A 168 -7.65 -4.77 8.73
C ALA A 168 -8.18 -5.95 9.56
N ARG A 169 -7.32 -6.87 10.01
CA ARG A 169 -7.70 -7.99 10.88
C ARG A 169 -8.19 -7.57 12.26
N GLY A 170 -7.70 -6.46 12.78
CA GLY A 170 -8.12 -5.97 14.10
C GLY A 170 -9.59 -5.58 14.20
N LYS A 171 -10.28 -5.40 13.06
CA LYS A 171 -11.71 -5.10 13.04
C LYS A 171 -12.60 -6.34 13.20
N ASP A 172 -12.12 -7.52 12.82
CA ASP A 172 -12.89 -8.77 12.83
C ASP A 172 -12.74 -9.55 14.14
N ASP A 173 -11.69 -9.32 14.91
CA ASP A 173 -11.47 -9.98 16.19
C ASP A 173 -12.30 -9.30 17.31
N LYS A 174 -13.37 -9.96 17.77
CA LYS A 174 -14.19 -9.56 18.94
C LYS A 174 -13.45 -9.63 20.29
N LYS A 175 -12.12 -9.65 20.30
CA LYS A 175 -11.29 -9.71 21.50
C LYS A 175 -11.09 -8.33 22.10
N GLU A 176 -11.04 -8.25 23.43
CA GLU A 176 -11.00 -6.99 24.19
C GLU A 176 -9.82 -6.05 23.86
N PHE A 177 -8.70 -6.55 23.28
CA PHE A 177 -7.52 -5.74 22.94
C PHE A 177 -6.88 -6.10 21.59
N PRO A 178 -7.59 -6.06 20.45
CA PRO A 178 -7.00 -6.38 19.14
C PRO A 178 -5.93 -5.36 18.73
N TYR A 179 -6.08 -4.11 19.14
CA TYR A 179 -5.19 -3.00 18.75
C TYR A 179 -3.78 -3.14 19.32
N ILE A 180 -3.60 -3.59 20.56
CA ILE A 180 -2.28 -3.73 21.19
C ILE A 180 -1.46 -4.80 20.48
N LYS A 181 -2.06 -5.97 20.20
CA LYS A 181 -1.37 -7.04 19.48
C LYS A 181 -0.96 -6.63 18.06
N ASN A 182 -1.83 -5.89 17.37
CA ASN A 182 -1.55 -5.38 16.04
C ASN A 182 -0.44 -4.33 16.05
N PHE A 183 -0.43 -3.44 17.05
CA PHE A 183 0.62 -2.46 17.26
C PHE A 183 1.99 -3.13 17.43
N PHE A 184 2.11 -4.11 18.31
CA PHE A 184 3.36 -4.85 18.48
C PHE A 184 3.78 -5.58 17.20
N SER A 185 2.85 -6.18 16.46
CA SER A 185 3.15 -6.84 15.19
C SER A 185 3.71 -5.86 14.15
N VAL A 186 3.11 -4.68 14.03
CA VAL A 186 3.58 -3.60 13.15
C VAL A 186 4.94 -3.09 13.60
N PHE A 187 5.10 -2.85 14.90
CA PHE A 187 6.35 -2.37 15.48
C PHE A 187 7.52 -3.33 15.20
N PHE A 188 7.36 -4.62 15.52
CA PHE A 188 8.43 -5.60 15.28
C PHE A 188 8.72 -5.79 13.79
N TYR A 189 7.67 -5.82 12.94
CA TYR A 189 7.86 -5.93 11.50
C TYR A 189 8.67 -4.75 10.96
N THR A 190 8.33 -3.53 11.37
CA THR A 190 9.02 -2.30 10.97
C THR A 190 10.45 -2.25 11.51
N LEU A 191 10.64 -2.67 12.77
CA LEU A 191 11.95 -2.69 13.42
C LEU A 191 12.94 -3.60 12.69
N ILE A 192 12.50 -4.77 12.23
CA ILE A 192 13.34 -5.69 11.45
C ILE A 192 13.81 -5.02 10.16
N PHE A 193 12.92 -4.40 9.39
CA PHE A 193 13.28 -3.68 8.17
C PHE A 193 14.24 -2.52 8.47
N PHE A 194 13.95 -1.74 9.51
CA PHE A 194 14.79 -0.62 9.93
C PHE A 194 16.23 -1.08 10.25
N ILE A 195 16.39 -2.12 11.07
CA ILE A 195 17.69 -2.64 11.46
C ILE A 195 18.48 -3.09 10.22
N ILE A 196 17.87 -3.87 9.33
CA ILE A 196 18.57 -4.42 8.17
C ILE A 196 18.93 -3.33 7.17
N ILE A 197 18.03 -2.41 6.87
CA ILE A 197 18.32 -1.31 5.94
C ILE A 197 19.42 -0.41 6.52
N THR A 198 19.36 -0.10 7.81
CA THR A 198 20.36 0.77 8.46
C THR A 198 21.74 0.12 8.54
N PHE A 199 21.82 -1.11 9.02
CA PHE A 199 23.12 -1.75 9.33
C PHE A 199 23.69 -2.54 8.16
N CYS A 200 22.87 -3.24 7.36
CA CYS A 200 23.34 -4.04 6.25
C CYS A 200 23.47 -3.22 4.97
N LEU A 201 22.46 -2.44 4.62
CA LEU A 201 22.50 -1.60 3.42
C LEU A 201 23.14 -0.24 3.65
N LYS A 202 23.35 0.17 4.89
CA LYS A 202 23.91 1.48 5.30
C LYS A 202 23.13 2.67 4.72
N ASP A 203 21.80 2.52 4.59
CA ASP A 203 20.90 3.53 4.05
C ASP A 203 19.89 3.99 5.10
N MET A 204 20.33 4.89 5.97
CA MET A 204 19.51 5.41 7.05
C MET A 204 18.32 6.25 6.54
N GLY A 205 18.49 6.96 5.42
CA GLY A 205 17.42 7.74 4.80
C GLY A 205 16.23 6.87 4.42
N THR A 206 16.48 5.79 3.72
CA THR A 206 15.46 4.82 3.36
C THR A 206 14.87 4.11 4.58
N ALA A 207 15.69 3.78 5.59
CA ALA A 207 15.20 3.17 6.83
C ALA A 207 14.17 4.05 7.58
N ILE A 208 14.42 5.36 7.64
CA ILE A 208 13.48 6.33 8.25
C ILE A 208 12.15 6.34 7.50
N HIS A 209 12.15 6.23 6.16
CA HIS A 209 10.90 6.15 5.39
C HIS A 209 10.03 4.96 5.81
N TYR A 210 10.60 3.80 6.14
CA TYR A 210 9.84 2.64 6.63
C TYR A 210 9.18 2.91 7.98
N ILE A 211 9.87 3.63 8.90
CA ILE A 211 9.27 4.06 10.16
C ILE A 211 8.12 5.05 9.90
N MET A 212 8.35 6.05 9.05
CA MET A 212 7.31 7.03 8.73
C MET A 212 6.06 6.37 8.15
N ILE A 213 6.21 5.42 7.23
CA ILE A 213 5.09 4.65 6.67
C ILE A 213 4.33 3.88 7.75
N ALA A 214 5.03 3.34 8.75
CA ALA A 214 4.39 2.60 9.84
C ALA A 214 3.65 3.48 10.85
N CYS A 215 4.02 4.77 10.94
CA CYS A 215 3.39 5.75 11.83
C CYS A 215 2.10 6.35 11.23
N PHE A 216 1.91 6.30 9.90
CA PHE A 216 0.73 6.80 9.20
C PHE A 216 -0.31 5.69 8.97
#